data_6cca92408e7f2993ce7894b8f0d1fe5d
#
_entry.id   6cca92408e7f2993ce7894b8f0d1fe5d
#
_cell.length_a   1.000
_cell.length_b   1.000
_cell.length_c   1.000
_cell.angle_alpha   90.00
_cell.angle_beta   90.00
_cell.angle_gamma   90.00
#
_symmetry.space_group_name_H-M   'P 1'
#
loop_
_entity.id
_entity.type
_entity.pdbx_description
1 polymer ?
#
loop_
_entity_poly.entity_id
_entity_poly.type
_entity_poly.pdbx_seq_one_letter_code
_entity_poly.pdbx_strand_id
1 'polypeptide(L)'
;MRKTILVAIATLISLTSWAITTVESQPGKLESLLTDHSITSLKVTGTIDARDFKFIADNLLALSEIDLSEATIAAYCDEETAIFGAENDFAAASIPCTSFFGKPISSVVLPVSVKSIGYAAFAGCDQLTTIAFPTSLDSISSYVFSGSGLTSVVLPASVKIVGEGAFARCENLASATVGSENIGKDAFYADATLATLTLNKEVKTIGDGAFKSCVALTGINIEGTTLDSIGDEAFAYTSISNLDLSAQKSLKTVGDWALAKTPISTAALPNSVSTMGEGTFFYAAQLETTNLPDSLTTVPAFTFAGAEALVAESIVPATATEIGDFSFYDACAMANFTIPKSINRIGTKAMAGMTGLDTIKAHSDAVPALGDSVWAGIDQPSVKLDLSNMALAEDFAHAAQWEHFHILKNYLLGDVNGDGNLDVADVTLLISYILGDNPNPFHLELANIIDDGVIDVTDVSALINMILSGDQIIIRRTPVTPHTTTLR
;
A
#
# COMPACT_ATOMS: atom_id res chain seq x y z
N MET A 1 25.84 -38.63 -65.18
CA MET A 1 24.38 -38.45 -65.21
C MET A 1 23.78 -39.08 -63.96
N ARG A 2 23.56 -38.32 -62.88
CA ARG A 2 22.81 -38.75 -61.69
C ARG A 2 21.51 -37.99 -61.71
N LYS A 3 20.40 -38.71 -61.90
CA LYS A 3 19.04 -38.16 -61.80
C LYS A 3 18.65 -38.04 -60.28
N THR A 4 18.49 -36.80 -59.78
CA THR A 4 17.94 -36.51 -58.48
C THR A 4 16.44 -36.53 -58.60
N ILE A 5 15.80 -37.51 -57.96
CA ILE A 5 14.35 -37.58 -57.83
C ILE A 5 13.96 -36.67 -56.66
N LEU A 6 13.26 -35.59 -56.95
CA LEU A 6 12.64 -34.70 -55.93
C LEU A 6 11.30 -35.31 -55.54
N VAL A 7 11.20 -35.87 -54.32
CA VAL A 7 9.94 -36.30 -53.75
C VAL A 7 9.33 -35.10 -53.05
N ALA A 8 8.30 -34.52 -53.65
CA ALA A 8 7.47 -33.51 -52.99
C ALA A 8 6.50 -34.23 -52.05
N ILE A 9 6.74 -34.12 -50.73
CA ILE A 9 5.78 -34.49 -49.71
C ILE A 9 4.77 -33.35 -49.62
N ALA A 10 3.62 -33.51 -50.25
CA ALA A 10 2.45 -32.66 -50.02
C ALA A 10 1.82 -33.07 -48.67
N THR A 11 2.12 -32.33 -47.60
CA THR A 11 1.35 -32.39 -46.39
C THR A 11 -0.02 -31.81 -46.67
N LEU A 12 -1.02 -32.69 -46.82
CA LEU A 12 -2.43 -32.31 -46.78
C LEU A 12 -2.71 -31.82 -45.35
N ILE A 13 -2.67 -30.52 -45.10
CA ILE A 13 -3.33 -29.93 -43.96
C ILE A 13 -4.82 -29.97 -44.31
N SER A 14 -5.54 -30.94 -43.77
CA SER A 14 -7.00 -30.93 -43.76
C SER A 14 -7.46 -29.74 -42.89
N LEU A 15 -7.73 -28.62 -43.52
CA LEU A 15 -8.56 -27.58 -42.96
C LEU A 15 -9.97 -28.17 -42.86
N THR A 16 -10.25 -28.89 -41.79
CA THR A 16 -11.63 -29.13 -41.37
C THR A 16 -12.17 -27.78 -40.88
N SER A 17 -12.74 -27.00 -41.79
CA SER A 17 -13.67 -25.94 -41.45
C SER A 17 -14.84 -26.64 -40.70
N TRP A 18 -14.79 -26.54 -39.37
CA TRP A 18 -15.93 -26.98 -38.54
C TRP A 18 -17.09 -26.06 -38.92
N ALA A 19 -18.12 -26.60 -39.53
CA ALA A 19 -19.32 -25.83 -39.91
C ALA A 19 -20.00 -25.36 -38.61
N ILE A 20 -20.14 -24.04 -38.43
CA ILE A 20 -20.90 -23.49 -37.32
C ILE A 20 -22.36 -23.97 -37.40
N THR A 21 -22.84 -24.61 -36.37
CA THR A 21 -24.27 -24.99 -36.25
C THR A 21 -25.10 -23.74 -35.97
N THR A 22 -25.95 -23.33 -36.91
CA THR A 22 -26.82 -22.14 -36.75
C THR A 22 -28.25 -22.57 -36.43
N VAL A 23 -28.81 -21.99 -35.38
CA VAL A 23 -30.20 -22.30 -34.92
C VAL A 23 -30.95 -20.99 -34.66
N GLU A 24 -32.12 -20.85 -35.23
CA GLU A 24 -33.11 -19.83 -34.87
C GLU A 24 -33.99 -20.37 -33.74
N SER A 25 -33.94 -19.79 -32.57
CA SER A 25 -34.62 -20.25 -31.36
C SER A 25 -35.73 -19.31 -30.91
N GLN A 26 -36.63 -19.87 -30.11
CA GLN A 26 -37.61 -19.19 -29.27
C GLN A 26 -37.32 -19.52 -27.79
N PRO A 27 -37.77 -18.73 -26.83
CA PRO A 27 -37.48 -18.91 -25.40
C PRO A 27 -37.75 -20.35 -24.91
N GLY A 28 -36.72 -21.02 -24.38
CA GLY A 28 -36.76 -22.38 -23.86
C GLY A 28 -36.95 -23.48 -24.91
N LYS A 29 -36.63 -23.25 -26.19
CA LYS A 29 -36.77 -24.21 -27.26
C LYS A 29 -35.48 -24.78 -27.84
N LEU A 30 -34.33 -24.31 -27.39
CA LEU A 30 -33.05 -24.73 -27.95
C LEU A 30 -32.81 -26.24 -27.83
N GLU A 31 -33.18 -26.85 -26.71
CA GLU A 31 -33.12 -28.30 -26.48
C GLU A 31 -33.86 -29.10 -27.55
N SER A 32 -35.05 -28.66 -27.97
CA SER A 32 -35.85 -29.36 -28.98
C SER A 32 -35.32 -29.18 -30.41
N LEU A 33 -34.42 -28.19 -30.63
CA LEU A 33 -33.85 -27.85 -31.94
C LEU A 33 -32.47 -28.47 -32.15
N LEU A 34 -31.74 -28.79 -31.06
CA LEU A 34 -30.42 -29.37 -31.10
C LEU A 34 -30.43 -30.82 -30.62
N THR A 35 -30.33 -31.75 -31.57
CA THR A 35 -30.30 -33.20 -31.27
C THR A 35 -28.87 -33.75 -31.20
N ASP A 36 -27.88 -33.02 -31.77
CA ASP A 36 -26.48 -33.36 -31.65
C ASP A 36 -25.84 -32.53 -30.54
N HIS A 37 -25.53 -33.14 -29.41
CA HIS A 37 -24.92 -32.51 -28.26
C HIS A 37 -23.38 -32.51 -28.34
N SER A 38 -22.81 -33.09 -29.39
CA SER A 38 -21.33 -33.11 -29.58
C SER A 38 -20.79 -31.89 -30.35
N ILE A 39 -21.66 -30.96 -30.72
CA ILE A 39 -21.26 -29.73 -31.43
C ILE A 39 -20.27 -28.92 -30.64
N THR A 40 -19.30 -28.37 -31.35
CA THR A 40 -18.24 -27.52 -30.76
C THR A 40 -18.43 -26.04 -31.10
N SER A 41 -19.22 -25.71 -32.12
CA SER A 41 -19.47 -24.34 -32.55
C SER A 41 -20.96 -24.12 -32.81
N LEU A 42 -21.55 -23.11 -32.13
CA LEU A 42 -22.99 -22.80 -32.14
C LEU A 42 -23.20 -21.30 -32.40
N LYS A 43 -24.05 -21.00 -33.40
CA LYS A 43 -24.65 -19.67 -33.56
C LYS A 43 -26.12 -19.74 -33.24
N VAL A 44 -26.59 -18.88 -32.36
CA VAL A 44 -28.02 -18.76 -32.02
C VAL A 44 -28.56 -17.43 -32.54
N THR A 45 -29.68 -17.48 -33.23
CA THR A 45 -30.43 -16.31 -33.65
C THR A 45 -31.86 -16.37 -33.03
N GLY A 46 -32.63 -15.28 -33.16
CA GLY A 46 -33.97 -15.21 -32.57
C GLY A 46 -33.96 -14.86 -31.07
N THR A 47 -34.82 -15.51 -30.29
CA THR A 47 -34.93 -15.17 -28.85
C THR A 47 -34.66 -16.40 -27.99
N ILE A 48 -33.88 -16.25 -26.94
CA ILE A 48 -33.52 -17.27 -25.96
C ILE A 48 -33.76 -16.75 -24.55
N ASP A 49 -33.87 -17.65 -23.58
CA ASP A 49 -33.95 -17.30 -22.14
C ASP A 49 -33.08 -18.22 -21.26
N ALA A 50 -33.19 -18.10 -19.96
CA ALA A 50 -32.35 -18.84 -19.01
C ALA A 50 -32.43 -20.37 -19.17
N ARG A 51 -33.56 -20.93 -19.67
CA ARG A 51 -33.72 -22.37 -19.94
C ARG A 51 -32.80 -22.84 -21.08
N ASP A 52 -32.64 -22.01 -22.11
CA ASP A 52 -31.73 -22.30 -23.22
C ASP A 52 -30.28 -22.28 -22.76
N PHE A 53 -29.89 -21.33 -21.90
CA PHE A 53 -28.55 -21.31 -21.28
C PHE A 53 -28.33 -22.52 -20.38
N LYS A 54 -29.37 -22.97 -19.63
CA LYS A 54 -29.28 -24.18 -18.81
C LYS A 54 -29.04 -25.42 -19.67
N PHE A 55 -29.78 -25.55 -20.80
CA PHE A 55 -29.54 -26.61 -21.77
C PHE A 55 -28.07 -26.56 -22.30
N ILE A 56 -27.58 -25.39 -22.70
CA ILE A 56 -26.17 -25.22 -23.12
C ILE A 56 -25.22 -25.66 -21.98
N ALA A 57 -25.47 -25.22 -20.74
CA ALA A 57 -24.65 -25.55 -19.60
C ALA A 57 -24.52 -27.06 -19.37
N ASP A 58 -25.68 -27.76 -19.39
CA ASP A 58 -25.75 -29.18 -19.00
C ASP A 58 -25.40 -30.14 -20.14
N ASN A 59 -25.70 -29.78 -21.38
CA ASN A 59 -25.70 -30.75 -22.48
C ASN A 59 -24.61 -30.51 -23.54
N LEU A 60 -24.17 -29.25 -23.76
CA LEU A 60 -23.18 -28.93 -24.77
C LEU A 60 -21.79 -28.87 -24.17
N LEU A 61 -21.28 -29.99 -23.65
CA LEU A 61 -20.03 -30.04 -22.90
C LEU A 61 -18.78 -29.80 -23.76
N ALA A 62 -18.85 -30.08 -25.05
CA ALA A 62 -17.74 -29.87 -26.00
C ALA A 62 -17.75 -28.48 -26.67
N LEU A 63 -18.71 -27.61 -26.30
CA LEU A 63 -18.88 -26.30 -26.92
C LEU A 63 -17.66 -25.43 -26.66
N SER A 64 -16.97 -25.04 -27.74
CA SER A 64 -15.78 -24.17 -27.69
C SER A 64 -16.00 -22.79 -28.33
N GLU A 65 -17.02 -22.66 -29.17
CA GLU A 65 -17.36 -21.39 -29.81
C GLU A 65 -18.84 -21.12 -29.73
N ILE A 66 -19.24 -19.92 -29.34
CA ILE A 66 -20.63 -19.49 -29.32
C ILE A 66 -20.81 -18.07 -29.86
N ASP A 67 -21.69 -17.92 -30.82
CA ASP A 67 -22.11 -16.64 -31.40
C ASP A 67 -23.56 -16.35 -31.02
N LEU A 68 -23.76 -15.38 -30.16
CA LEU A 68 -25.06 -14.86 -29.73
C LEU A 68 -25.36 -13.47 -30.30
N SER A 69 -24.54 -12.98 -31.25
CA SER A 69 -24.60 -11.59 -31.75
C SER A 69 -25.99 -11.20 -32.29
N GLU A 70 -26.72 -12.15 -32.84
CA GLU A 70 -28.06 -11.97 -33.41
C GLU A 70 -29.18 -12.49 -32.49
N ALA A 71 -28.83 -12.93 -31.29
CA ALA A 71 -29.81 -13.40 -30.31
C ALA A 71 -30.33 -12.24 -29.43
N THR A 72 -31.59 -12.33 -29.06
CA THR A 72 -32.23 -11.53 -28.01
C THR A 72 -32.40 -12.39 -26.75
N ILE A 73 -31.93 -11.89 -25.59
CA ILE A 73 -32.10 -12.60 -24.32
C ILE A 73 -33.33 -12.04 -23.60
N ALA A 74 -34.37 -12.90 -23.49
CA ALA A 74 -35.61 -12.57 -22.79
C ALA A 74 -35.45 -12.79 -21.27
N ALA A 75 -36.26 -12.08 -20.49
CA ALA A 75 -36.41 -12.38 -19.07
C ALA A 75 -37.07 -13.73 -18.85
N TYR A 76 -36.72 -14.40 -17.76
CA TYR A 76 -37.34 -15.63 -17.32
C TYR A 76 -37.47 -15.66 -15.80
N CYS A 77 -38.64 -15.99 -15.29
CA CYS A 77 -38.90 -16.21 -13.88
C CYS A 77 -39.75 -17.46 -13.71
N ASP A 78 -39.39 -18.32 -12.78
CA ASP A 78 -40.19 -19.48 -12.37
C ASP A 78 -40.21 -19.51 -10.84
N GLU A 79 -41.39 -19.29 -10.25
CA GLU A 79 -41.58 -19.25 -8.81
C GLU A 79 -41.40 -20.62 -8.13
N GLU A 80 -41.55 -21.72 -8.90
CA GLU A 80 -41.56 -23.08 -8.35
C GLU A 80 -40.22 -23.82 -8.55
N THR A 81 -39.47 -23.49 -9.61
CA THR A 81 -38.27 -24.26 -10.00
C THR A 81 -37.06 -23.37 -10.25
N ALA A 82 -36.07 -23.46 -9.39
CA ALA A 82 -34.76 -22.83 -9.64
C ALA A 82 -34.04 -23.62 -10.75
N ILE A 83 -33.53 -22.89 -11.78
CA ILE A 83 -32.82 -23.51 -12.90
C ILE A 83 -31.30 -23.49 -12.72
N PHE A 84 -30.78 -22.45 -12.08
CA PHE A 84 -29.36 -22.34 -11.80
C PHE A 84 -29.11 -22.25 -10.28
N GLY A 85 -28.85 -23.40 -9.64
CA GLY A 85 -28.67 -23.44 -8.19
C GLY A 85 -29.94 -22.99 -7.45
N ALA A 86 -29.92 -21.84 -6.79
CA ALA A 86 -31.07 -21.25 -6.10
C ALA A 86 -31.74 -20.12 -6.93
N GLU A 87 -31.20 -19.79 -8.12
CA GLU A 87 -31.72 -18.69 -8.93
C GLU A 87 -32.88 -19.17 -9.84
N ASN A 88 -33.93 -18.38 -9.87
CA ASN A 88 -35.15 -18.62 -10.64
C ASN A 88 -35.70 -17.36 -11.31
N ASP A 89 -35.05 -16.20 -11.13
CA ASP A 89 -35.43 -14.92 -11.74
C ASP A 89 -34.27 -14.33 -12.53
N PHE A 90 -34.39 -14.21 -13.83
CA PHE A 90 -33.38 -13.77 -14.76
C PHE A 90 -33.86 -12.58 -15.57
N ALA A 91 -33.20 -11.47 -15.44
CA ALA A 91 -33.51 -10.25 -16.17
C ALA A 91 -33.25 -10.42 -17.67
N ALA A 92 -34.03 -9.70 -18.49
CA ALA A 92 -33.74 -9.60 -19.91
C ALA A 92 -32.36 -8.98 -20.17
N ALA A 93 -31.74 -9.36 -21.28
CA ALA A 93 -30.41 -8.93 -21.67
C ALA A 93 -29.29 -9.26 -20.64
N SER A 94 -29.47 -10.33 -19.88
CA SER A 94 -28.53 -10.86 -18.92
C SER A 94 -28.03 -12.24 -19.33
N ILE A 95 -26.73 -12.48 -19.29
CA ILE A 95 -26.15 -13.84 -19.35
C ILE A 95 -26.40 -14.48 -17.99
N PRO A 96 -27.12 -15.60 -17.88
CA PRO A 96 -27.38 -16.24 -16.59
C PRO A 96 -26.12 -16.76 -15.89
N CYS A 97 -26.22 -16.99 -14.59
CA CYS A 97 -25.13 -17.54 -13.78
C CYS A 97 -24.67 -18.90 -14.34
N THR A 98 -23.40 -19.19 -14.21
CA THR A 98 -22.74 -20.47 -14.58
C THR A 98 -23.01 -21.00 -15.99
N SER A 99 -23.56 -20.19 -16.92
CA SER A 99 -23.94 -20.59 -18.27
C SER A 99 -22.87 -21.35 -19.04
N PHE A 100 -21.60 -20.97 -18.84
CA PHE A 100 -20.45 -21.56 -19.52
C PHE A 100 -19.37 -22.03 -18.54
N PHE A 101 -19.71 -22.21 -17.27
CA PHE A 101 -18.78 -22.61 -16.21
C PHE A 101 -17.97 -23.86 -16.61
N GLY A 102 -16.62 -23.74 -16.57
CA GLY A 102 -15.69 -24.84 -16.85
C GLY A 102 -15.73 -25.40 -18.26
N LYS A 103 -16.39 -24.72 -19.22
CA LYS A 103 -16.41 -25.15 -20.61
C LYS A 103 -15.13 -24.75 -21.35
N PRO A 104 -14.73 -25.51 -22.37
CA PRO A 104 -13.58 -25.22 -23.20
C PRO A 104 -13.86 -24.06 -24.20
N ILE A 105 -14.58 -23.03 -23.75
CA ILE A 105 -14.92 -21.88 -24.60
C ILE A 105 -13.64 -21.12 -24.97
N SER A 106 -13.35 -21.01 -26.25
CA SER A 106 -12.27 -20.22 -26.83
C SER A 106 -12.75 -18.96 -27.54
N SER A 107 -14.04 -18.92 -27.94
CA SER A 107 -14.65 -17.77 -28.61
C SER A 107 -16.07 -17.55 -28.14
N VAL A 108 -16.41 -16.32 -27.78
CA VAL A 108 -17.76 -15.89 -27.47
C VAL A 108 -18.06 -14.54 -28.10
N VAL A 109 -19.19 -14.43 -28.78
CA VAL A 109 -19.71 -13.17 -29.31
C VAL A 109 -21.02 -12.86 -28.59
N LEU A 110 -21.00 -11.83 -27.75
CA LEU A 110 -22.16 -11.40 -26.97
C LEU A 110 -23.11 -10.52 -27.80
N PRO A 111 -24.44 -10.57 -27.55
CA PRO A 111 -25.37 -9.59 -28.10
C PRO A 111 -24.99 -8.17 -27.69
N VAL A 112 -25.17 -7.22 -28.60
CA VAL A 112 -24.91 -5.79 -28.31
C VAL A 112 -25.84 -5.22 -27.22
N SER A 113 -26.93 -5.93 -26.88
CA SER A 113 -27.93 -5.53 -25.88
C SER A 113 -27.59 -5.99 -24.47
N VAL A 114 -26.57 -6.83 -24.26
CA VAL A 114 -26.26 -7.41 -22.94
C VAL A 114 -25.91 -6.31 -21.95
N LYS A 115 -26.60 -6.33 -20.80
CA LYS A 115 -26.44 -5.39 -19.70
C LYS A 115 -25.70 -5.97 -18.50
N SER A 116 -25.84 -7.29 -18.29
CA SER A 116 -25.18 -7.96 -17.17
C SER A 116 -24.69 -9.35 -17.52
N ILE A 117 -23.64 -9.77 -16.84
CA ILE A 117 -23.11 -11.13 -16.91
C ILE A 117 -23.17 -11.70 -15.49
N GLY A 118 -23.92 -12.81 -15.34
CA GLY A 118 -24.24 -13.42 -14.06
C GLY A 118 -23.08 -14.12 -13.39
N TYR A 119 -23.29 -14.51 -12.14
CA TYR A 119 -22.29 -15.18 -11.28
C TYR A 119 -21.59 -16.34 -12.00
N ALA A 120 -20.26 -16.34 -12.00
CA ALA A 120 -19.40 -17.40 -12.53
C ALA A 120 -19.73 -17.85 -13.97
N ALA A 121 -20.34 -16.97 -14.79
CA ALA A 121 -20.87 -17.38 -16.11
C ALA A 121 -19.77 -17.94 -17.04
N PHE A 122 -18.53 -17.47 -16.97
CA PHE A 122 -17.35 -17.91 -17.73
C PHE A 122 -16.21 -18.37 -16.82
N ALA A 123 -16.48 -18.66 -15.55
CA ALA A 123 -15.43 -19.10 -14.64
C ALA A 123 -14.84 -20.44 -15.10
N GLY A 124 -13.51 -20.55 -15.05
CA GLY A 124 -12.79 -21.74 -15.51
C GLY A 124 -12.81 -21.98 -17.04
N CYS A 125 -13.20 -20.98 -17.84
CA CYS A 125 -13.04 -21.03 -19.30
C CYS A 125 -11.58 -20.72 -19.66
N ASP A 126 -10.67 -21.67 -19.42
CA ASP A 126 -9.21 -21.52 -19.56
C ASP A 126 -8.73 -21.29 -20.98
N GLN A 127 -9.56 -21.63 -21.98
CA GLN A 127 -9.30 -21.41 -23.41
C GLN A 127 -9.79 -20.03 -23.91
N LEU A 128 -10.59 -19.29 -23.10
CA LEU A 128 -11.12 -17.98 -23.48
C LEU A 128 -10.03 -16.90 -23.31
N THR A 129 -9.33 -16.57 -24.38
CA THR A 129 -8.22 -15.62 -24.35
C THR A 129 -8.63 -14.16 -24.55
N THR A 130 -9.77 -13.94 -25.19
CA THR A 130 -10.30 -12.59 -25.47
C THR A 130 -11.82 -12.58 -25.43
N ILE A 131 -12.40 -11.45 -25.04
CA ILE A 131 -13.84 -11.20 -25.10
C ILE A 131 -14.06 -9.72 -25.44
N ALA A 132 -15.03 -9.45 -26.34
CA ALA A 132 -15.48 -8.10 -26.61
C ALA A 132 -16.70 -7.76 -25.75
N PHE A 133 -16.56 -6.79 -24.85
CA PHE A 133 -17.66 -6.32 -24.01
C PHE A 133 -18.53 -5.31 -24.76
N PRO A 134 -19.87 -5.50 -24.82
CA PRO A 134 -20.76 -4.54 -25.45
C PRO A 134 -20.84 -3.24 -24.62
N THR A 135 -21.02 -2.10 -25.30
CA THR A 135 -21.14 -0.78 -24.66
C THR A 135 -22.43 -0.58 -23.84
N SER A 136 -23.35 -1.55 -23.91
CA SER A 136 -24.55 -1.62 -23.08
C SER A 136 -24.32 -2.32 -21.73
N LEU A 137 -23.13 -2.92 -21.52
CA LEU A 137 -22.81 -3.68 -20.30
C LEU A 137 -22.73 -2.74 -19.10
N ASP A 138 -23.60 -2.94 -18.11
CA ASP A 138 -23.70 -2.14 -16.89
C ASP A 138 -22.95 -2.80 -15.71
N SER A 139 -22.90 -4.14 -15.67
CA SER A 139 -22.33 -4.87 -14.53
C SER A 139 -21.74 -6.23 -14.92
N ILE A 140 -20.71 -6.59 -14.20
CA ILE A 140 -20.09 -7.92 -14.18
C ILE A 140 -20.24 -8.45 -12.76
N SER A 141 -20.94 -9.58 -12.60
CA SER A 141 -21.18 -10.19 -11.28
C SER A 141 -19.92 -10.83 -10.69
N SER A 142 -20.06 -11.46 -9.53
CA SER A 142 -18.92 -12.10 -8.87
C SER A 142 -18.43 -13.33 -9.64
N TYR A 143 -17.11 -13.52 -9.68
CA TYR A 143 -16.38 -14.66 -10.24
C TYR A 143 -16.62 -14.93 -11.73
N VAL A 144 -17.16 -13.97 -12.49
CA VAL A 144 -17.59 -14.18 -13.90
C VAL A 144 -16.50 -14.81 -14.74
N PHE A 145 -15.27 -14.32 -14.69
CA PHE A 145 -14.14 -14.79 -15.47
C PHE A 145 -13.03 -15.41 -14.62
N SER A 146 -13.35 -15.76 -13.35
CA SER A 146 -12.35 -16.34 -12.45
C SER A 146 -11.71 -17.60 -13.07
N GLY A 147 -10.37 -17.63 -13.14
CA GLY A 147 -9.62 -18.73 -13.75
C GLY A 147 -9.82 -18.87 -15.25
N SER A 148 -10.25 -17.82 -15.96
CA SER A 148 -10.30 -17.82 -17.42
C SER A 148 -8.94 -17.58 -18.05
N GLY A 149 -8.81 -17.93 -19.36
CA GLY A 149 -7.57 -17.74 -20.13
C GLY A 149 -7.36 -16.32 -20.65
N LEU A 150 -8.12 -15.33 -20.19
CA LEU A 150 -8.05 -13.95 -20.70
C LEU A 150 -6.64 -13.38 -20.62
N THR A 151 -6.18 -12.79 -21.73
CA THR A 151 -4.86 -12.14 -21.81
C THR A 151 -4.91 -10.63 -21.63
N SER A 152 -6.06 -10.03 -21.88
CA SER A 152 -6.32 -8.61 -21.66
C SER A 152 -7.80 -8.35 -21.38
N VAL A 153 -8.06 -7.31 -20.57
CA VAL A 153 -9.40 -6.84 -20.26
C VAL A 153 -9.49 -5.34 -20.53
N VAL A 154 -10.48 -4.93 -21.32
CA VAL A 154 -10.84 -3.53 -21.54
C VAL A 154 -12.32 -3.37 -21.29
N LEU A 155 -12.68 -2.86 -20.10
CA LEU A 155 -14.08 -2.66 -19.76
C LEU A 155 -14.59 -1.34 -20.34
N PRO A 156 -15.80 -1.34 -20.95
CA PRO A 156 -16.44 -0.13 -21.42
C PRO A 156 -16.81 0.79 -20.23
N ALA A 157 -16.86 2.10 -20.47
CA ALA A 157 -17.21 3.10 -19.47
C ALA A 157 -18.65 2.96 -18.90
N SER A 158 -19.47 2.15 -19.55
CA SER A 158 -20.83 1.82 -19.07
C SER A 158 -20.84 0.91 -17.85
N VAL A 159 -19.78 0.11 -17.65
CA VAL A 159 -19.69 -0.82 -16.51
C VAL A 159 -19.50 -0.03 -15.22
N LYS A 160 -20.48 -0.12 -14.32
CA LYS A 160 -20.47 0.56 -13.01
C LYS A 160 -19.90 -0.30 -11.91
N ILE A 161 -20.09 -1.61 -12.01
CA ILE A 161 -19.74 -2.57 -10.97
C ILE A 161 -18.96 -3.73 -11.59
N VAL A 162 -17.79 -3.99 -11.02
CA VAL A 162 -17.03 -5.22 -11.17
C VAL A 162 -17.17 -5.99 -9.86
N GLY A 163 -17.78 -7.16 -9.90
CA GLY A 163 -18.09 -7.97 -8.71
C GLY A 163 -16.86 -8.61 -8.07
N GLU A 164 -17.09 -9.25 -6.94
CA GLU A 164 -16.06 -9.98 -6.20
C GLU A 164 -15.42 -11.07 -7.07
N GLY A 165 -14.08 -11.12 -7.08
CA GLY A 165 -13.33 -12.15 -7.81
C GLY A 165 -13.59 -12.21 -9.32
N ALA A 166 -14.18 -11.16 -9.92
CA ALA A 166 -14.69 -11.22 -11.29
C ALA A 166 -13.65 -11.68 -12.32
N PHE A 167 -12.39 -11.36 -12.13
CA PHE A 167 -11.26 -11.76 -12.98
C PHE A 167 -10.17 -12.50 -12.18
N ALA A 168 -10.45 -12.91 -10.93
CA ALA A 168 -9.45 -13.52 -10.07
C ALA A 168 -8.80 -14.75 -10.70
N ARG A 169 -7.47 -14.90 -10.51
CA ARG A 169 -6.70 -16.06 -10.99
C ARG A 169 -6.72 -16.27 -12.51
N CYS A 170 -6.82 -15.18 -13.27
CA CYS A 170 -6.61 -15.22 -14.73
C CYS A 170 -5.10 -15.25 -14.99
N GLU A 171 -4.51 -16.44 -14.98
CA GLU A 171 -3.06 -16.64 -14.99
C GLU A 171 -2.34 -16.06 -16.23
N ASN A 172 -3.08 -15.74 -17.29
CA ASN A 172 -2.55 -15.18 -18.54
C ASN A 172 -2.86 -13.67 -18.69
N LEU A 173 -3.56 -13.06 -17.74
CA LEU A 173 -4.01 -11.66 -17.84
C LEU A 173 -2.83 -10.69 -17.69
N ALA A 174 -2.36 -10.13 -18.80
CA ALA A 174 -1.19 -9.23 -18.81
C ALA A 174 -1.57 -7.74 -18.64
N SER A 175 -2.79 -7.35 -19.03
CA SER A 175 -3.23 -5.96 -18.96
C SER A 175 -4.71 -5.82 -18.66
N ALA A 176 -5.05 -4.78 -17.86
CA ALA A 176 -6.43 -4.42 -17.59
C ALA A 176 -6.63 -2.90 -17.69
N THR A 177 -7.75 -2.51 -18.36
CA THR A 177 -8.27 -1.14 -18.33
C THR A 177 -9.67 -1.17 -17.72
N VAL A 178 -9.82 -0.52 -16.56
CA VAL A 178 -11.03 -0.58 -15.76
C VAL A 178 -11.59 0.83 -15.59
N GLY A 179 -12.87 1.00 -15.95
CA GLY A 179 -13.59 2.27 -15.82
C GLY A 179 -14.81 2.18 -14.91
N SER A 180 -15.00 1.06 -14.22
CA SER A 180 -16.13 0.88 -13.29
C SER A 180 -15.99 1.77 -12.06
N GLU A 181 -17.10 2.32 -11.60
CA GLU A 181 -17.14 3.15 -10.39
C GLU A 181 -16.61 2.39 -9.16
N ASN A 182 -16.96 1.09 -9.07
CA ASN A 182 -16.56 0.21 -7.99
C ASN A 182 -15.84 -1.03 -8.54
N ILE A 183 -14.62 -1.27 -8.08
CA ILE A 183 -13.87 -2.51 -8.28
C ILE A 183 -14.09 -3.35 -7.02
N GLY A 184 -14.69 -4.53 -7.19
CA GLY A 184 -15.09 -5.40 -6.08
C GLY A 184 -13.91 -6.03 -5.35
N LYS A 185 -14.23 -6.65 -4.22
CA LYS A 185 -13.30 -7.44 -3.43
C LYS A 185 -12.64 -8.52 -4.31
N ASP A 186 -11.32 -8.69 -4.16
CA ASP A 186 -10.54 -9.73 -4.87
C ASP A 186 -10.74 -9.74 -6.40
N ALA A 187 -11.22 -8.63 -7.02
CA ALA A 187 -11.65 -8.62 -8.42
C ALA A 187 -10.58 -9.11 -9.41
N PHE A 188 -9.30 -8.84 -9.15
CA PHE A 188 -8.13 -9.29 -9.91
C PHE A 188 -7.14 -10.04 -9.00
N TYR A 189 -7.63 -10.69 -7.94
CA TYR A 189 -6.79 -11.41 -6.98
C TYR A 189 -5.94 -12.48 -7.67
N ALA A 190 -4.63 -12.47 -7.40
CA ALA A 190 -3.66 -13.45 -7.87
C ALA A 190 -3.55 -13.55 -9.41
N ASP A 191 -3.78 -12.44 -10.13
CA ASP A 191 -3.45 -12.33 -11.55
C ASP A 191 -1.95 -12.09 -11.70
N ALA A 192 -1.19 -13.17 -11.58
CA ALA A 192 0.26 -13.11 -11.42
C ALA A 192 1.00 -12.47 -12.60
N THR A 193 0.39 -12.47 -13.79
CA THR A 193 0.96 -11.89 -15.03
C THR A 193 0.49 -10.47 -15.29
N LEU A 194 -0.44 -9.93 -14.50
CA LEU A 194 -0.97 -8.57 -14.67
C LEU A 194 0.13 -7.53 -14.45
N ALA A 195 0.69 -7.02 -15.55
CA ALA A 195 1.80 -6.06 -15.52
C ALA A 195 1.35 -4.61 -15.73
N THR A 196 0.22 -4.42 -16.43
CA THR A 196 -0.30 -3.08 -16.77
C THR A 196 -1.73 -2.91 -16.28
N LEU A 197 -1.93 -1.92 -15.40
CA LEU A 197 -3.25 -1.53 -14.91
C LEU A 197 -3.51 -0.05 -15.21
N THR A 198 -4.62 0.23 -15.90
CA THR A 198 -5.14 1.59 -16.12
C THR A 198 -6.51 1.71 -15.49
N LEU A 199 -6.65 2.63 -14.55
CA LEU A 199 -7.92 3.01 -13.94
C LEU A 199 -8.42 4.31 -14.59
N ASN A 200 -9.60 4.26 -15.19
CA ASN A 200 -10.20 5.44 -15.81
C ASN A 200 -10.82 6.36 -14.74
N LYS A 201 -11.16 7.56 -15.15
CA LYS A 201 -11.68 8.66 -14.28
C LYS A 201 -12.97 8.32 -13.49
N GLU A 202 -13.70 7.30 -13.91
CA GLU A 202 -14.93 6.86 -13.26
C GLU A 202 -14.69 6.07 -11.97
N VAL A 203 -13.47 5.54 -11.77
CA VAL A 203 -13.14 4.70 -10.60
C VAL A 203 -13.11 5.54 -9.35
N LYS A 204 -13.90 5.14 -8.34
CA LYS A 204 -13.96 5.75 -7.02
C LYS A 204 -13.48 4.83 -5.92
N THR A 205 -13.82 3.53 -6.00
CA THR A 205 -13.46 2.58 -4.97
C THR A 205 -12.68 1.41 -5.52
N ILE A 206 -11.61 1.06 -4.83
CA ILE A 206 -10.83 -0.16 -5.03
C ILE A 206 -11.11 -1.04 -3.82
N GLY A 207 -11.73 -2.20 -4.04
CA GLY A 207 -12.15 -3.11 -2.97
C GLY A 207 -11.00 -3.85 -2.31
N ASP A 208 -11.33 -4.55 -1.22
CA ASP A 208 -10.37 -5.34 -0.45
C ASP A 208 -9.73 -6.41 -1.34
N GLY A 209 -8.42 -6.57 -1.25
CA GLY A 209 -7.67 -7.55 -2.03
C GLY A 209 -7.76 -7.39 -3.55
N ALA A 210 -8.33 -6.31 -4.08
CA ALA A 210 -8.70 -6.20 -5.50
C ALA A 210 -7.55 -6.55 -6.46
N PHE A 211 -6.31 -6.20 -6.13
CA PHE A 211 -5.10 -6.51 -6.90
C PHE A 211 -4.05 -7.26 -6.07
N LYS A 212 -4.47 -7.85 -4.95
CA LYS A 212 -3.58 -8.61 -4.07
C LYS A 212 -2.91 -9.76 -4.83
N SER A 213 -1.58 -9.89 -4.65
CA SER A 213 -0.76 -10.92 -5.31
C SER A 213 -0.67 -10.81 -6.84
N CYS A 214 -0.94 -9.64 -7.42
CA CYS A 214 -0.60 -9.34 -8.81
C CYS A 214 0.92 -9.06 -8.89
N VAL A 215 1.73 -10.10 -8.83
CA VAL A 215 3.18 -9.98 -8.63
C VAL A 215 3.93 -9.36 -9.81
N ALA A 216 3.36 -9.30 -11.00
CA ALA A 216 3.93 -8.61 -12.14
C ALA A 216 3.58 -7.10 -12.19
N LEU A 217 2.67 -6.62 -11.32
CA LEU A 217 2.19 -5.24 -11.35
C LEU A 217 3.24 -4.30 -10.73
N THR A 218 3.93 -3.54 -11.57
CA THR A 218 5.01 -2.63 -11.14
C THR A 218 4.57 -1.19 -10.93
N GLY A 219 3.38 -0.82 -11.38
CA GLY A 219 2.79 0.50 -11.24
C GLY A 219 1.35 0.52 -11.73
N ILE A 220 0.63 1.58 -11.39
CA ILE A 220 -0.75 1.80 -11.80
C ILE A 220 -0.88 3.16 -12.48
N ASN A 221 -1.67 3.22 -13.55
CA ASN A 221 -2.07 4.49 -14.14
C ASN A 221 -3.43 4.89 -13.56
N ILE A 222 -3.42 5.98 -12.78
CA ILE A 222 -4.59 6.58 -12.11
C ILE A 222 -4.83 8.01 -12.58
N GLU A 223 -4.30 8.39 -13.74
CA GLU A 223 -4.43 9.75 -14.25
C GLU A 223 -5.91 10.11 -14.48
N GLY A 224 -6.33 11.21 -13.87
CA GLY A 224 -7.70 11.71 -13.96
C GLY A 224 -8.72 11.00 -13.08
N THR A 225 -8.34 9.97 -12.29
CA THR A 225 -9.24 9.35 -11.32
C THR A 225 -9.53 10.28 -10.13
N THR A 226 -10.63 9.99 -9.42
CA THR A 226 -11.01 10.67 -8.18
C THR A 226 -11.37 9.62 -7.14
N LEU A 227 -10.35 8.89 -6.66
CA LEU A 227 -10.53 7.82 -5.69
C LEU A 227 -11.08 8.34 -4.37
N ASP A 228 -12.08 7.67 -3.82
CA ASP A 228 -12.66 7.90 -2.51
C ASP A 228 -12.07 6.93 -1.47
N SER A 229 -11.80 5.66 -1.86
CA SER A 229 -11.24 4.64 -0.97
C SER A 229 -10.38 3.61 -1.70
N ILE A 230 -9.38 3.11 -0.96
CA ILE A 230 -8.58 1.92 -1.26
C ILE A 230 -8.81 0.94 -0.11
N GLY A 231 -9.25 -0.27 -0.41
CA GLY A 231 -9.61 -1.30 0.56
C GLY A 231 -8.42 -2.01 1.20
N ASP A 232 -8.73 -2.94 2.10
CA ASP A 232 -7.76 -3.75 2.80
C ASP A 232 -6.96 -4.62 1.83
N GLU A 233 -5.65 -4.71 2.02
CA GLU A 233 -4.74 -5.51 1.19
C GLU A 233 -4.85 -5.24 -0.33
N ALA A 234 -5.44 -4.13 -0.77
CA ALA A 234 -5.80 -3.90 -2.17
C ALA A 234 -4.64 -4.08 -3.16
N PHE A 235 -3.43 -3.72 -2.78
CA PHE A 235 -2.20 -3.88 -3.57
C PHE A 235 -1.13 -4.70 -2.85
N ALA A 236 -1.48 -5.44 -1.80
CA ALA A 236 -0.52 -6.24 -1.07
C ALA A 236 0.14 -7.30 -1.97
N TYR A 237 1.45 -7.54 -1.78
CA TYR A 237 2.22 -8.51 -2.57
C TYR A 237 2.30 -8.20 -4.07
N THR A 238 2.15 -6.94 -4.48
CA THR A 238 2.46 -6.48 -5.84
C THR A 238 3.93 -6.07 -5.96
N SER A 239 4.38 -5.80 -7.19
CA SER A 239 5.72 -5.25 -7.47
C SER A 239 5.71 -3.72 -7.65
N ILE A 240 4.70 -3.02 -7.15
CA ILE A 240 4.62 -1.57 -7.24
C ILE A 240 5.82 -0.96 -6.53
N SER A 241 6.62 -0.17 -7.26
CA SER A 241 7.83 0.46 -6.75
C SER A 241 7.68 1.95 -6.42
N ASN A 242 6.64 2.58 -6.94
CA ASN A 242 6.32 4.00 -6.71
C ASN A 242 4.81 4.21 -6.78
N LEU A 243 4.25 4.99 -5.85
CA LEU A 243 2.82 5.32 -5.83
C LEU A 243 2.61 6.77 -5.37
N ASP A 244 2.21 7.62 -6.30
CA ASP A 244 1.83 9.00 -6.02
C ASP A 244 0.30 9.15 -6.04
N LEU A 245 -0.29 9.26 -4.86
CA LEU A 245 -1.72 9.52 -4.64
C LEU A 245 -2.00 11.00 -4.29
N SER A 246 -1.00 11.87 -4.31
CA SER A 246 -1.11 13.27 -3.87
C SER A 246 -2.19 14.08 -4.61
N ALA A 247 -2.50 13.68 -5.86
CA ALA A 247 -3.55 14.28 -6.67
C ALA A 247 -4.98 13.82 -6.28
N GLN A 248 -5.13 12.73 -5.51
CA GLN A 248 -6.41 12.10 -5.17
C GLN A 248 -7.11 12.83 -4.01
N LYS A 249 -7.58 14.07 -4.25
CA LYS A 249 -8.14 14.96 -3.21
C LYS A 249 -9.44 14.46 -2.57
N SER A 250 -10.08 13.46 -3.15
CA SER A 250 -11.30 12.81 -2.61
C SER A 250 -10.98 11.62 -1.71
N LEU A 251 -9.76 11.08 -1.77
CA LEU A 251 -9.36 9.86 -1.05
C LEU A 251 -9.46 10.09 0.47
N LYS A 252 -10.32 9.32 1.13
CA LYS A 252 -10.60 9.39 2.57
C LYS A 252 -10.04 8.20 3.36
N THR A 253 -10.01 7.04 2.71
CA THR A 253 -9.68 5.79 3.38
C THR A 253 -8.61 5.03 2.60
N VAL A 254 -7.58 4.57 3.32
CA VAL A 254 -6.63 3.55 2.88
C VAL A 254 -6.72 2.42 3.89
N GLY A 255 -7.07 1.22 3.45
CA GLY A 255 -7.36 0.07 4.30
C GLY A 255 -6.14 -0.57 4.95
N ASP A 256 -6.40 -1.61 5.76
CA ASP A 256 -5.38 -2.40 6.43
C ASP A 256 -4.49 -3.11 5.41
N TRP A 257 -3.18 -3.10 5.62
CA TRP A 257 -2.20 -3.81 4.78
C TRP A 257 -2.25 -3.43 3.29
N ALA A 258 -2.82 -2.29 2.93
CA ALA A 258 -3.14 -1.93 1.54
C ALA A 258 -1.94 -1.98 0.58
N LEU A 259 -0.73 -1.68 1.05
CA LEU A 259 0.53 -1.69 0.30
C LEU A 259 1.57 -2.64 0.95
N ALA A 260 1.11 -3.59 1.78
CA ALA A 260 2.01 -4.50 2.48
C ALA A 260 2.84 -5.35 1.52
N LYS A 261 4.13 -5.53 1.87
CA LYS A 261 5.07 -6.39 1.13
C LYS A 261 5.23 -6.01 -0.34
N THR A 262 5.16 -4.71 -0.62
CA THR A 262 5.51 -4.13 -1.92
C THR A 262 6.96 -3.64 -1.89
N PRO A 263 7.67 -3.64 -3.05
CA PRO A 263 9.00 -3.04 -3.16
C PRO A 263 8.92 -1.52 -3.37
N ILE A 264 7.93 -0.87 -2.75
CA ILE A 264 7.71 0.57 -2.90
C ILE A 264 8.87 1.35 -2.27
N SER A 265 9.47 2.25 -3.03
CA SER A 265 10.54 3.14 -2.54
C SER A 265 10.03 4.50 -2.13
N THR A 266 8.96 4.98 -2.78
CA THR A 266 8.32 6.25 -2.45
C THR A 266 6.80 6.13 -2.52
N ALA A 267 6.13 6.76 -1.56
CA ALA A 267 4.67 6.88 -1.56
C ALA A 267 4.28 8.32 -1.18
N ALA A 268 3.30 8.89 -1.87
CA ALA A 268 2.75 10.20 -1.52
C ALA A 268 1.25 10.08 -1.28
N LEU A 269 0.83 10.28 -0.02
CA LEU A 269 -0.58 10.25 0.38
C LEU A 269 -1.15 11.67 0.45
N PRO A 270 -2.39 11.90 0.00
CA PRO A 270 -3.02 13.21 0.12
C PRO A 270 -3.48 13.49 1.55
N ASN A 271 -3.44 14.77 1.98
CA ASN A 271 -3.94 15.19 3.30
C ASN A 271 -5.47 15.01 3.47
N SER A 272 -6.17 14.59 2.43
CA SER A 272 -7.60 14.26 2.49
C SER A 272 -7.87 12.91 3.17
N VAL A 273 -6.86 12.03 3.27
CA VAL A 273 -6.99 10.73 3.96
C VAL A 273 -7.18 10.96 5.44
N SER A 274 -8.33 10.56 5.97
CA SER A 274 -8.70 10.68 7.38
C SER A 274 -8.70 9.34 8.11
N THR A 275 -8.67 8.25 7.37
CA THR A 275 -8.63 6.89 7.90
C THR A 275 -7.54 6.12 7.19
N MET A 276 -6.59 5.62 7.95
CA MET A 276 -5.52 4.78 7.48
C MET A 276 -5.48 3.51 8.33
N GLY A 277 -5.46 2.36 7.68
CA GLY A 277 -5.47 1.05 8.32
C GLY A 277 -4.11 0.64 8.88
N GLU A 278 -4.12 -0.44 9.67
CA GLU A 278 -2.91 -1.04 10.21
C GLU A 278 -2.03 -1.59 9.08
N GLY A 279 -0.71 -1.60 9.30
CA GLY A 279 0.23 -2.25 8.40
C GLY A 279 0.23 -1.75 6.96
N THR A 280 -0.25 -0.54 6.67
CA THR A 280 -0.35 -0.04 5.29
C THR A 280 0.94 -0.24 4.49
N PHE A 281 2.12 -0.03 5.09
CA PHE A 281 3.45 -0.24 4.48
C PHE A 281 4.23 -1.40 5.14
N PHE A 282 3.54 -2.38 5.69
CA PHE A 282 4.15 -3.52 6.37
C PHE A 282 5.13 -4.27 5.45
N TYR A 283 6.37 -4.43 5.90
CA TYR A 283 7.45 -5.05 5.11
C TYR A 283 7.66 -4.42 3.72
N ALA A 284 7.38 -3.13 3.58
CA ALA A 284 7.84 -2.33 2.45
C ALA A 284 9.33 -1.97 2.65
N ALA A 285 10.20 -3.00 2.58
CA ALA A 285 11.59 -2.89 2.98
C ALA A 285 12.43 -1.86 2.20
N GLN A 286 11.97 -1.48 1.00
CA GLN A 286 12.63 -0.48 0.14
C GLN A 286 12.06 0.93 0.30
N LEU A 287 11.07 1.13 1.17
CA LEU A 287 10.43 2.43 1.38
C LEU A 287 11.43 3.41 2.02
N GLU A 288 11.93 4.35 1.24
CA GLU A 288 12.86 5.39 1.68
C GLU A 288 12.11 6.61 2.22
N THR A 289 11.07 7.04 1.49
CA THR A 289 10.32 8.26 1.84
C THR A 289 8.83 8.10 1.63
N THR A 290 8.07 8.64 2.57
CA THR A 290 6.62 8.79 2.49
C THR A 290 6.19 9.92 3.41
N ASN A 291 4.91 10.29 3.35
CA ASN A 291 4.26 11.16 4.31
C ASN A 291 3.06 10.46 4.96
N LEU A 292 2.78 10.81 6.20
CA LEU A 292 1.48 10.53 6.80
C LEU A 292 0.59 11.78 6.70
N PRO A 293 -0.71 11.61 6.39
CA PRO A 293 -1.66 12.73 6.32
C PRO A 293 -1.77 13.48 7.65
N ASP A 294 -1.79 14.82 7.60
CA ASP A 294 -1.91 15.68 8.79
C ASP A 294 -3.23 15.53 9.56
N SER A 295 -4.21 14.86 8.97
CA SER A 295 -5.53 14.59 9.58
C SER A 295 -5.51 13.40 10.55
N LEU A 296 -4.45 12.56 10.51
CA LEU A 296 -4.39 11.37 11.36
C LEU A 296 -4.15 11.77 12.82
N THR A 297 -4.96 11.20 13.73
CA THR A 297 -4.83 11.36 15.17
C THR A 297 -4.01 10.25 15.83
N THR A 298 -3.70 9.21 15.08
CA THR A 298 -2.84 8.09 15.51
C THR A 298 -1.98 7.64 14.33
N VAL A 299 -0.75 7.19 14.59
CA VAL A 299 -0.01 6.35 13.64
C VAL A 299 -0.50 4.93 13.86
N PRO A 300 -1.15 4.28 12.89
CA PRO A 300 -1.70 2.94 13.08
C PRO A 300 -0.63 1.90 13.42
N ALA A 301 -1.05 0.80 14.06
CA ALA A 301 -0.15 -0.30 14.36
C ALA A 301 0.49 -0.88 13.08
N PHE A 302 1.71 -1.38 13.18
CA PHE A 302 2.46 -2.02 12.09
C PHE A 302 2.70 -1.16 10.84
N THR A 303 2.34 0.13 10.84
CA THR A 303 2.36 0.98 9.62
C THR A 303 3.66 0.86 8.84
N PHE A 304 4.81 0.95 9.50
CA PHE A 304 6.15 0.88 8.90
C PHE A 304 6.97 -0.30 9.42
N ALA A 305 6.32 -1.33 9.98
CA ALA A 305 7.05 -2.49 10.48
C ALA A 305 7.80 -3.18 9.33
N GLY A 306 9.12 -3.32 9.45
CA GLY A 306 9.99 -3.88 8.42
C GLY A 306 10.27 -2.93 7.24
N ALA A 307 10.00 -1.62 7.37
CA ALA A 307 10.42 -0.60 6.40
C ALA A 307 11.89 -0.24 6.63
N GLU A 308 12.78 -1.16 6.30
CA GLU A 308 14.20 -1.10 6.67
C GLU A 308 14.97 0.09 6.08
N ALA A 309 14.53 0.60 4.91
CA ALA A 309 15.16 1.73 4.21
C ALA A 309 14.60 3.10 4.60
N LEU A 310 13.58 3.19 5.46
CA LEU A 310 12.90 4.43 5.80
C LEU A 310 13.83 5.41 6.50
N VAL A 311 13.95 6.66 5.97
CA VAL A 311 14.84 7.70 6.49
C VAL A 311 14.13 9.00 6.91
N ALA A 312 12.80 9.02 6.90
CA ALA A 312 11.98 10.20 7.19
C ALA A 312 12.04 10.60 8.68
N GLU A 313 12.69 11.71 9.01
CA GLU A 313 12.89 12.18 10.40
C GLU A 313 11.59 12.63 11.09
N SER A 314 10.73 13.37 10.38
CA SER A 314 9.51 14.00 10.94
C SER A 314 8.26 13.43 10.28
N ILE A 315 8.11 12.10 10.33
CA ILE A 315 7.00 11.40 9.66
C ILE A 315 5.70 11.39 10.47
N VAL A 316 5.80 11.53 11.81
CA VAL A 316 4.63 11.49 12.70
C VAL A 316 3.86 12.81 12.58
N PRO A 317 2.56 12.79 12.25
CA PRO A 317 1.77 14.02 12.15
C PRO A 317 1.69 14.77 13.50
N ALA A 318 1.70 16.11 13.42
CA ALA A 318 1.57 16.95 14.63
C ALA A 318 0.21 16.83 15.33
N THR A 319 -0.79 16.29 14.66
CA THR A 319 -2.13 15.99 15.19
C THR A 319 -2.22 14.64 15.89
N ALA A 320 -1.24 13.75 15.66
CA ALA A 320 -1.26 12.42 16.27
C ALA A 320 -1.01 12.50 17.77
N THR A 321 -1.80 11.77 18.54
CA THR A 321 -1.68 11.65 19.98
C THR A 321 -1.08 10.32 20.41
N GLU A 322 -1.01 9.37 19.50
CA GLU A 322 -0.51 8.02 19.73
C GLU A 322 0.30 7.50 18.56
N ILE A 323 1.37 6.78 18.86
CA ILE A 323 2.13 5.94 17.95
C ILE A 323 1.76 4.49 18.28
N GLY A 324 1.13 3.78 17.34
CA GLY A 324 0.56 2.44 17.53
C GLY A 324 1.60 1.35 17.76
N ASP A 325 1.14 0.18 18.15
CA ASP A 325 1.98 -0.98 18.41
C ASP A 325 2.77 -1.40 17.16
N PHE A 326 4.06 -1.71 17.30
CA PHE A 326 4.95 -2.15 16.21
C PHE A 326 5.05 -1.18 15.02
N SER A 327 4.61 0.08 15.12
CA SER A 327 4.45 0.96 13.96
C SER A 327 5.75 1.27 13.21
N PHE A 328 6.91 1.29 13.89
CA PHE A 328 8.26 1.46 13.30
C PHE A 328 9.17 0.28 13.62
N TYR A 329 8.61 -0.88 13.91
CA TYR A 329 9.39 -2.08 14.21
C TYR A 329 10.37 -2.42 13.07
N ASP A 330 11.67 -2.58 13.37
CA ASP A 330 12.74 -2.83 12.38
C ASP A 330 12.89 -1.74 11.28
N ALA A 331 12.51 -0.50 11.53
CA ALA A 331 12.83 0.64 10.66
C ALA A 331 14.31 1.07 10.85
N CYS A 332 15.23 0.25 10.38
CA CYS A 332 16.65 0.27 10.76
C CYS A 332 17.44 1.47 10.22
N ALA A 333 17.03 2.10 9.12
CA ALA A 333 17.77 3.22 8.51
C ALA A 333 17.46 4.58 9.15
N MET A 334 16.45 4.67 10.04
CA MET A 334 16.09 5.93 10.69
C MET A 334 17.15 6.33 11.72
N ALA A 335 17.99 7.31 11.37
CA ALA A 335 19.00 7.85 12.29
C ALA A 335 18.42 8.89 13.28
N ASN A 336 17.39 9.62 12.87
CA ASN A 336 16.71 10.62 13.68
C ASN A 336 15.23 10.32 13.75
N PHE A 337 14.63 10.54 14.91
CA PHE A 337 13.18 10.38 15.10
C PHE A 337 12.61 11.55 15.88
N THR A 338 11.59 12.21 15.33
CA THR A 338 10.91 13.33 16.00
C THR A 338 9.59 12.86 16.62
N ILE A 339 9.46 13.05 17.93
CA ILE A 339 8.23 12.85 18.68
C ILE A 339 7.52 14.20 18.80
N PRO A 340 6.38 14.41 18.11
CA PRO A 340 5.60 15.64 18.18
C PRO A 340 5.08 15.94 19.59
N LYS A 341 4.75 17.21 19.81
CA LYS A 341 4.22 17.74 21.09
C LYS A 341 2.95 17.01 21.54
N SER A 342 2.12 16.60 20.61
CA SER A 342 0.81 15.97 20.84
C SER A 342 0.89 14.51 21.32
N ILE A 343 2.03 13.83 21.13
CA ILE A 343 2.17 12.42 21.47
C ILE A 343 2.16 12.23 22.99
N ASN A 344 1.22 11.42 23.46
CA ASN A 344 1.08 11.05 24.86
C ASN A 344 1.25 9.54 25.12
N ARG A 345 1.23 8.71 24.04
CA ARG A 345 1.43 7.26 24.13
C ARG A 345 2.24 6.74 22.96
N ILE A 346 3.15 5.81 23.25
CA ILE A 346 3.91 5.03 22.27
C ILE A 346 3.65 3.56 22.56
N GLY A 347 3.13 2.83 21.57
CA GLY A 347 2.64 1.47 21.70
C GLY A 347 3.73 0.43 21.93
N THR A 348 3.32 -0.80 22.18
CA THR A 348 4.20 -1.96 22.40
C THR A 348 5.12 -2.17 21.22
N LYS A 349 6.44 -2.28 21.48
CA LYS A 349 7.49 -2.50 20.47
C LYS A 349 7.44 -1.53 19.27
N ALA A 350 6.86 -0.36 19.48
CA ALA A 350 6.65 0.58 18.37
C ALA A 350 7.94 1.00 17.68
N MET A 351 9.05 1.06 18.41
CA MET A 351 10.38 1.46 17.92
C MET A 351 11.41 0.33 18.03
N ALA A 352 10.98 -0.90 18.38
CA ALA A 352 11.92 -1.99 18.55
C ALA A 352 12.66 -2.30 17.25
N GLY A 353 13.96 -2.59 17.33
CA GLY A 353 14.79 -2.91 16.18
C GLY A 353 15.25 -1.72 15.33
N MET A 354 14.99 -0.47 15.72
CA MET A 354 15.52 0.73 15.04
C MET A 354 17.02 0.92 15.34
N THR A 355 17.83 -0.02 14.86
CA THR A 355 19.28 -0.09 15.21
C THR A 355 20.14 1.05 14.66
N GLY A 356 19.63 1.79 13.68
CA GLY A 356 20.30 2.98 13.13
C GLY A 356 20.06 4.27 13.91
N LEU A 357 19.22 4.24 14.97
CA LEU A 357 18.80 5.42 15.68
C LEU A 357 19.97 6.06 16.44
N ASP A 358 20.23 7.34 16.16
CA ASP A 358 21.26 8.18 16.81
C ASP A 358 20.63 9.24 17.73
N THR A 359 19.52 9.85 17.28
CA THR A 359 18.90 10.95 18.02
C THR A 359 17.37 10.87 18.03
N ILE A 360 16.78 11.00 19.20
CA ILE A 360 15.34 11.24 19.40
C ILE A 360 15.15 12.72 19.75
N LYS A 361 14.34 13.43 18.97
CA LYS A 361 13.91 14.80 19.27
C LYS A 361 12.51 14.75 19.88
N ALA A 362 12.40 14.97 21.19
CA ALA A 362 11.12 14.96 21.90
C ALA A 362 10.60 16.39 22.14
N HIS A 363 9.53 16.72 21.45
CA HIS A 363 8.82 18.01 21.61
C HIS A 363 7.67 17.94 22.61
N SER A 364 7.47 16.79 23.27
CA SER A 364 6.36 16.52 24.19
C SER A 364 6.27 17.51 25.35
N ASP A 365 5.05 17.83 25.79
CA ASP A 365 4.80 18.62 27.00
C ASP A 365 4.81 17.74 28.27
N ALA A 366 4.82 16.45 28.15
CA ALA A 366 4.93 15.46 29.20
C ALA A 366 5.69 14.22 28.67
N VAL A 367 6.19 13.38 29.56
CA VAL A 367 6.80 12.09 29.16
C VAL A 367 5.72 11.19 28.58
N PRO A 368 5.83 10.74 27.32
CA PRO A 368 4.86 9.82 26.74
C PRO A 368 4.82 8.48 27.49
N ALA A 369 3.63 7.96 27.71
CA ALA A 369 3.46 6.62 28.27
C ALA A 369 3.92 5.57 27.25
N LEU A 370 4.68 4.58 27.69
CA LEU A 370 5.22 3.52 26.84
C LEU A 370 4.47 2.20 27.04
N GLY A 371 4.24 1.48 25.94
CA GLY A 371 3.90 0.07 25.95
C GLY A 371 5.10 -0.81 26.32
N ASP A 372 4.94 -2.11 26.16
CA ASP A 372 6.00 -3.07 26.50
C ASP A 372 7.13 -3.04 25.47
N SER A 373 8.39 -3.01 25.96
CA SER A 373 9.58 -3.23 25.14
C SER A 373 9.69 -2.28 23.91
N VAL A 374 9.28 -1.02 24.07
CA VAL A 374 9.24 -0.02 22.97
C VAL A 374 10.60 0.09 22.27
N TRP A 375 11.69 0.06 23.00
CA TRP A 375 13.06 0.25 22.52
C TRP A 375 13.87 -1.04 22.45
N ALA A 376 13.22 -2.20 22.38
CA ALA A 376 13.93 -3.49 22.34
C ALA A 376 14.88 -3.55 21.12
N GLY A 377 16.12 -4.03 21.36
CA GLY A 377 17.14 -4.15 20.31
C GLY A 377 17.88 -2.84 19.99
N ILE A 378 17.63 -1.75 20.71
CA ILE A 378 18.33 -0.48 20.59
C ILE A 378 19.36 -0.36 21.72
N ASP A 379 20.58 0.09 21.41
CA ASP A 379 21.57 0.50 22.40
C ASP A 379 21.23 1.91 22.93
N GLN A 380 20.26 1.98 23.85
CA GLN A 380 19.72 3.24 24.37
C GLN A 380 20.79 4.20 24.90
N PRO A 381 21.85 3.73 25.63
CA PRO A 381 22.93 4.63 26.09
C PRO A 381 23.69 5.35 24.97
N SER A 382 23.70 4.81 23.75
CA SER A 382 24.33 5.45 22.59
C SER A 382 23.43 6.49 21.90
N VAL A 383 22.11 6.42 22.14
CA VAL A 383 21.12 7.30 21.49
C VAL A 383 20.93 8.58 22.30
N LYS A 384 21.03 9.71 21.62
CA LYS A 384 20.82 11.04 22.19
C LYS A 384 19.31 11.34 22.31
N LEU A 385 18.88 11.80 23.48
CA LEU A 385 17.53 12.30 23.70
C LEU A 385 17.57 13.84 23.81
N ASP A 386 17.14 14.51 22.74
CA ASP A 386 17.08 15.96 22.64
C ASP A 386 15.69 16.45 23.02
N LEU A 387 15.57 17.06 24.18
CA LEU A 387 14.32 17.56 24.73
C LEU A 387 14.11 19.02 24.38
N SER A 388 12.98 19.38 23.75
CA SER A 388 12.59 20.77 23.55
C SER A 388 12.24 21.47 24.85
N ASN A 389 11.69 20.74 25.83
CA ASN A 389 11.39 21.22 27.16
C ASN A 389 12.32 20.57 28.19
N MET A 390 13.38 21.27 28.53
CA MET A 390 14.37 20.77 29.48
C MET A 390 13.84 20.63 30.92
N ALA A 391 12.71 21.25 31.27
CA ALA A 391 12.08 21.04 32.56
C ALA A 391 11.63 19.59 32.79
N LEU A 392 11.47 18.82 31.70
CA LEU A 392 11.11 17.40 31.75
C LEU A 392 12.32 16.46 31.87
N ALA A 393 13.56 16.97 31.89
CA ALA A 393 14.75 16.11 31.86
C ALA A 393 14.80 15.12 33.03
N GLU A 394 14.40 15.55 34.22
CA GLU A 394 14.32 14.68 35.41
C GLU A 394 13.19 13.66 35.29
N ASP A 395 12.05 14.06 34.73
CA ASP A 395 10.93 13.15 34.51
C ASP A 395 11.29 12.03 33.50
N PHE A 396 11.97 12.40 32.39
CA PHE A 396 12.49 11.42 31.44
C PHE A 396 13.57 10.52 32.04
N ALA A 397 14.47 11.07 32.85
CA ALA A 397 15.54 10.32 33.50
C ALA A 397 15.05 9.27 34.52
N HIS A 398 13.81 9.41 35.02
CA HIS A 398 13.22 8.50 35.98
C HIS A 398 12.06 7.69 35.41
N ALA A 399 11.64 7.95 34.17
CA ALA A 399 10.55 7.22 33.54
C ALA A 399 11.04 5.89 32.96
N ALA A 400 10.26 4.82 33.24
CA ALA A 400 10.57 3.46 32.78
C ALA A 400 10.81 3.41 31.27
N GLN A 401 11.86 2.70 30.86
CA GLN A 401 12.38 2.59 29.49
C GLN A 401 12.97 3.88 28.89
N TRP A 402 12.73 5.06 29.48
CA TRP A 402 13.36 6.32 29.09
C TRP A 402 14.69 6.59 29.81
N GLU A 403 14.83 6.06 31.02
CA GLU A 403 15.96 6.29 31.94
C GLU A 403 17.32 5.87 31.41
N HIS A 404 17.36 5.10 30.31
CA HIS A 404 18.59 4.60 29.72
C HIS A 404 19.12 5.46 28.57
N PHE A 405 18.34 6.44 28.10
CA PHE A 405 18.76 7.33 27.03
C PHE A 405 19.74 8.42 27.49
N HIS A 406 20.58 8.84 26.57
CA HIS A 406 21.53 9.91 26.81
C HIS A 406 20.86 11.27 26.61
N ILE A 407 20.32 11.86 27.67
CA ILE A 407 19.64 13.17 27.62
C ILE A 407 20.64 14.27 27.33
N LEU A 408 20.46 15.02 26.23
CA LEU A 408 21.24 16.20 25.91
C LEU A 408 20.86 17.33 26.86
N LYS A 409 21.86 17.87 27.60
CA LYS A 409 21.64 19.00 28.48
C LYS A 409 22.00 20.32 27.78
N ASN A 410 21.31 21.37 28.18
CA ASN A 410 21.67 22.72 27.81
C ASN A 410 22.83 23.20 28.71
N TYR A 411 23.86 23.66 28.08
CA TYR A 411 24.96 24.31 28.78
C TYR A 411 25.05 25.75 28.28
N LEU A 412 25.33 26.67 29.20
CA LEU A 412 25.69 28.02 28.82
C LEU A 412 27.16 28.04 28.46
N LEU A 413 27.48 28.46 27.22
CA LEU A 413 28.87 28.64 26.83
C LEU A 413 29.50 29.73 27.75
N GLY A 414 30.61 29.39 28.40
CA GLY A 414 31.24 30.25 29.39
C GLY A 414 30.85 29.96 30.84
N ASP A 415 29.85 29.16 31.12
CA ASP A 415 29.50 28.67 32.46
C ASP A 415 30.49 27.56 32.90
N VAL A 416 31.71 27.97 33.20
CA VAL A 416 32.80 27.03 33.47
C VAL A 416 32.72 26.42 34.86
N ASN A 417 31.92 26.99 35.76
CA ASN A 417 31.67 26.44 37.10
C ASN A 417 30.47 25.49 37.14
N GLY A 418 29.60 25.53 36.09
CA GLY A 418 28.42 24.66 35.95
C GLY A 418 27.26 25.00 36.87
N ASP A 419 27.17 26.24 37.36
CA ASP A 419 26.12 26.66 38.28
C ASP A 419 24.84 27.19 37.58
N GLY A 420 24.89 27.28 36.24
CA GLY A 420 23.78 27.71 35.40
C GLY A 420 23.69 29.22 35.20
N ASN A 421 24.65 29.98 35.68
CA ASN A 421 24.72 31.42 35.48
C ASN A 421 26.02 31.80 34.72
N LEU A 422 26.00 32.93 34.01
CA LEU A 422 27.19 33.53 33.47
C LEU A 422 27.52 34.77 34.31
N ASP A 423 28.56 34.67 35.13
CA ASP A 423 28.94 35.77 36.00
C ASP A 423 30.46 35.86 36.24
N VAL A 424 30.83 36.71 37.19
CA VAL A 424 32.24 36.96 37.53
C VAL A 424 32.96 35.73 38.10
N ALA A 425 32.22 34.75 38.64
CA ALA A 425 32.81 33.53 39.16
C ALA A 425 33.39 32.68 38.01
N ASP A 426 32.71 32.61 36.84
CA ASP A 426 33.22 31.93 35.65
C ASP A 426 34.49 32.60 35.09
N VAL A 427 34.48 33.94 35.01
CA VAL A 427 35.66 34.70 34.58
C VAL A 427 36.86 34.41 35.49
N THR A 428 36.62 34.35 36.78
CA THR A 428 37.67 34.08 37.78
C THR A 428 38.23 32.66 37.61
N LEU A 429 37.38 31.66 37.42
CA LEU A 429 37.79 30.28 37.20
C LEU A 429 38.52 30.09 35.88
N LEU A 430 38.03 30.72 34.79
CA LEU A 430 38.68 30.68 33.49
C LEU A 430 40.11 31.31 33.55
N ILE A 431 40.29 32.45 34.23
CA ILE A 431 41.57 33.04 34.46
C ILE A 431 42.50 32.13 35.29
N SER A 432 41.99 31.53 36.38
CA SER A 432 42.72 30.57 37.20
C SER A 432 43.23 29.39 36.38
N TYR A 433 42.39 28.83 35.51
CA TYR A 433 42.77 27.75 34.59
C TYR A 433 43.90 28.19 33.64
N ILE A 434 43.78 29.35 33.01
CA ILE A 434 44.79 29.89 32.07
C ILE A 434 46.11 30.15 32.77
N LEU A 435 46.10 30.53 34.06
CA LEU A 435 47.31 30.73 34.87
C LEU A 435 47.98 29.42 35.32
N GLY A 436 47.35 28.26 34.98
CA GLY A 436 47.92 26.94 35.26
C GLY A 436 47.42 26.29 36.55
N ASP A 437 46.39 26.87 37.19
CA ASP A 437 45.68 26.23 38.29
C ASP A 437 44.74 25.11 37.74
N ASN A 438 44.31 24.24 38.66
CA ASN A 438 43.29 23.23 38.36
C ASN A 438 42.01 23.51 39.16
N PRO A 439 41.21 24.50 38.75
CA PRO A 439 39.96 24.78 39.46
C PRO A 439 38.98 23.57 39.37
N ASN A 440 38.24 23.35 40.46
CA ASN A 440 37.22 22.26 40.52
C ASN A 440 35.98 22.78 41.28
N PRO A 441 34.78 22.76 40.68
CA PRO A 441 34.53 22.25 39.33
C PRO A 441 35.06 23.16 38.21
N PHE A 442 35.40 22.58 37.05
CA PHE A 442 35.75 23.34 35.85
C PHE A 442 35.35 22.55 34.60
N HIS A 443 34.51 23.17 33.79
CA HIS A 443 34.00 22.61 32.54
C HIS A 443 34.83 23.12 31.36
N LEU A 444 35.88 22.39 31.02
CA LEU A 444 36.87 22.75 29.99
C LEU A 444 36.19 22.97 28.63
N GLU A 445 35.17 22.17 28.32
CA GLU A 445 34.39 22.19 27.07
C GLU A 445 33.51 23.43 26.91
N LEU A 446 33.29 24.19 27.99
CA LEU A 446 32.54 25.45 27.98
C LEU A 446 33.47 26.67 27.97
N ALA A 447 34.76 26.45 28.05
CA ALA A 447 35.76 27.49 28.23
C ALA A 447 36.27 28.10 26.92
N ASN A 448 36.23 27.37 25.79
CA ASN A 448 36.62 27.86 24.45
C ASN A 448 35.45 28.61 23.81
N ILE A 449 35.31 29.90 24.14
CA ILE A 449 34.15 30.72 23.80
C ILE A 449 34.18 31.19 22.36
N ILE A 450 35.37 31.44 21.81
CA ILE A 450 35.57 31.88 20.42
C ILE A 450 35.80 30.71 19.45
N ASP A 451 35.76 29.46 19.93
CA ASP A 451 35.80 28.19 19.16
C ASP A 451 37.02 28.09 18.21
N ASP A 452 38.19 28.60 18.66
CA ASP A 452 39.45 28.55 17.90
C ASP A 452 40.34 27.36 18.31
N GLY A 453 39.87 26.54 19.26
CA GLY A 453 40.56 25.35 19.76
C GLY A 453 41.62 25.65 20.82
N VAL A 454 41.80 26.89 21.25
CA VAL A 454 42.73 27.31 22.30
C VAL A 454 41.95 28.03 23.39
N ILE A 455 42.27 27.75 24.67
CA ILE A 455 41.65 28.48 25.79
C ILE A 455 42.67 29.45 26.30
N ASP A 456 42.44 30.75 26.06
CA ASP A 456 43.37 31.83 26.42
C ASP A 456 42.63 33.12 26.84
N VAL A 457 43.38 34.23 26.92
CA VAL A 457 42.87 35.55 27.34
C VAL A 457 41.77 36.09 26.39
N THR A 458 41.70 35.59 25.15
CA THR A 458 40.66 36.01 24.21
C THR A 458 39.28 35.45 24.61
N ASP A 459 39.25 34.22 25.14
CA ASP A 459 38.01 33.64 25.70
C ASP A 459 37.56 34.40 26.96
N VAL A 460 38.47 34.81 27.81
CA VAL A 460 38.15 35.67 28.97
C VAL A 460 37.50 36.96 28.51
N SER A 461 38.06 37.58 27.46
CA SER A 461 37.51 38.82 26.91
C SER A 461 36.12 38.62 26.29
N ALA A 462 35.92 37.50 25.60
CA ALA A 462 34.62 37.10 25.03
C ALA A 462 33.59 36.87 26.13
N LEU A 463 33.96 36.12 27.18
CA LEU A 463 33.08 35.85 28.34
C LEU A 463 32.66 37.15 29.05
N ILE A 464 33.60 38.06 29.31
CA ILE A 464 33.27 39.35 29.89
C ILE A 464 32.29 40.14 29.01
N ASN A 465 32.48 40.15 27.70
CA ASN A 465 31.57 40.81 26.77
C ASN A 465 30.18 40.18 26.80
N MET A 466 30.06 38.84 26.82
CA MET A 466 28.78 38.16 26.96
C MET A 466 28.04 38.53 28.24
N ILE A 467 28.78 38.57 29.39
CA ILE A 467 28.20 38.98 30.68
C ILE A 467 27.72 40.44 30.65
N LEU A 468 28.51 41.35 30.06
CA LEU A 468 28.17 42.76 29.98
C LEU A 468 27.06 43.08 29.00
N SER A 469 26.93 42.33 27.88
CA SER A 469 25.85 42.47 26.92
C SER A 469 24.59 41.75 27.33
N GLY A 470 24.67 40.80 28.26
CA GLY A 470 23.58 39.90 28.60
C GLY A 470 23.35 38.81 27.56
N ASP A 471 24.29 38.63 26.63
CA ASP A 471 24.18 37.56 25.63
C ASP A 471 24.45 36.19 26.25
N GLN A 472 23.59 35.22 25.91
CA GLN A 472 23.75 33.83 26.34
C GLN A 472 23.77 32.91 25.12
N ILE A 473 24.83 32.13 24.98
CA ILE A 473 24.95 31.11 23.95
C ILE A 473 24.66 29.75 24.60
N ILE A 474 23.56 29.15 24.24
CA ILE A 474 23.18 27.83 24.75
C ILE A 474 23.71 26.79 23.76
N ILE A 475 24.52 25.86 24.24
CA ILE A 475 24.98 24.69 23.49
C ILE A 475 24.33 23.43 24.09
N ARG A 476 23.83 22.56 23.23
CA ARG A 476 23.29 21.26 23.62
C ARG A 476 24.35 20.19 23.44
N ARG A 477 24.69 19.55 24.53
CA ARG A 477 25.72 18.48 24.53
C ARG A 477 25.31 17.36 25.47
N THR A 478 25.98 16.20 25.31
CA THR A 478 25.93 15.11 26.31
C THR A 478 26.45 15.61 27.65
N PRO A 479 25.89 15.14 28.79
CA PRO A 479 26.43 15.49 30.10
C PRO A 479 27.93 15.19 30.19
N VAL A 480 28.70 16.19 30.50
CA VAL A 480 30.17 16.07 30.65
C VAL A 480 30.48 15.98 32.14
N THR A 481 31.28 14.98 32.52
CA THR A 481 31.77 14.88 33.90
C THR A 481 32.76 16.00 34.14
N PRO A 482 32.67 16.76 35.28
CA PRO A 482 33.69 17.73 35.64
C PRO A 482 35.07 17.07 35.66
N HIS A 483 36.06 17.76 35.15
CA HIS A 483 37.45 17.27 35.22
C HIS A 483 37.86 17.13 36.71
N THR A 484 37.77 15.91 37.21
CA THR A 484 38.44 15.57 38.50
C THR A 484 39.87 15.14 38.17
N THR A 485 40.79 16.03 38.32
CA THR A 485 42.21 15.69 38.29
C THR A 485 42.54 14.92 39.54
N THR A 486 42.70 13.60 39.42
CA THR A 486 43.42 12.83 40.42
C THR A 486 44.89 13.25 40.38
N LEU A 487 45.27 14.07 41.34
CA LEU A 487 46.70 14.31 41.63
C LEU A 487 47.34 12.92 41.89
N ARG A 488 48.33 12.57 41.09
CA ARG A 488 49.30 11.51 41.39
C ARG A 488 50.44 12.07 42.21
#